data_eb16c9bbd75ba3524c3c5d4cc60cd276
#
_entry.id   eb16c9bbd75ba3524c3c5d4cc60cd276
#
_cell.length_a   1.000
_cell.length_b   1.000
_cell.length_c   1.000
_cell.angle_alpha   90.00
_cell.angle_beta   90.00
_cell.angle_gamma   90.00
#
_symmetry.space_group_name_H-M   'P 1'
#
loop_
_entity.id
_entity.type
_entity.pdbx_description
1 polymer ?
#
loop_
_entity_poly.entity_id
_entity_poly.type
_entity_poly.pdbx_seq_one_letter_code
_entity_poly.pdbx_strand_id
1 'polypeptide(L)'
;TAYTALATFAQLWGDDQAFDYLKQLNANVSQYTKSGIAPARNAARGETAIGIGFLHDYSLEKEQGAPLELISPCEGTGYEIGGVSILKGARNLDNAKLFVDWVLSKEAQELAWKKGKSYQILTNTSAETSPNSLKLDDLKLINYDMDKYGSTDVRKALINKWVSEVKMGK
;
A
#
# COMPACT_ATOMS: atom_id res chain seq x y z
N THR A 1 2.25 3.98 2.12
CA THR A 1 2.31 2.60 2.65
C THR A 1 2.20 2.60 4.18
N ALA A 2 3.16 3.18 4.92
CA ALA A 2 3.17 3.12 6.39
C ALA A 2 1.92 3.71 7.04
N TYR A 3 1.45 4.86 6.54
CA TYR A 3 0.23 5.46 7.06
C TYR A 3 -1.01 4.61 6.80
N THR A 4 -1.09 3.98 5.63
CA THR A 4 -2.21 3.08 5.29
C THR A 4 -2.29 1.92 6.27
N ALA A 5 -1.14 1.33 6.64
CA ALA A 5 -1.11 0.28 7.66
C ALA A 5 -1.57 0.80 9.03
N LEU A 6 -1.08 1.96 9.48
CA LEU A 6 -1.48 2.57 10.74
C LEU A 6 -3.00 2.87 10.78
N ALA A 7 -3.54 3.47 9.71
CA ALA A 7 -4.96 3.74 9.57
C ALA A 7 -5.80 2.45 9.49
N THR A 8 -5.26 1.38 8.91
CA THR A 8 -5.93 0.07 8.87
C THR A 8 -6.08 -0.51 10.27
N PHE A 9 -5.02 -0.51 11.09
CA PHE A 9 -5.11 -0.97 12.47
C PHE A 9 -6.13 -0.17 13.27
N ALA A 10 -6.12 1.17 13.15
CA ALA A 10 -7.07 2.03 13.82
C ALA A 10 -8.53 1.76 13.40
N GLN A 11 -8.76 1.43 12.13
CA GLN A 11 -10.09 1.11 11.62
C GLN A 11 -10.57 -0.29 12.02
N LEU A 12 -9.67 -1.25 12.11
CA LEU A 12 -10.02 -2.62 12.51
C LEU A 12 -10.39 -2.73 13.99
N TRP A 13 -9.67 -2.02 14.87
CA TRP A 13 -9.75 -2.27 16.32
C TRP A 13 -10.05 -1.02 17.16
N GLY A 14 -10.15 0.14 16.53
CA GLY A 14 -10.17 1.43 17.24
C GLY A 14 -8.79 1.84 17.73
N ASP A 15 -8.63 3.13 18.05
CA ASP A 15 -7.32 3.71 18.33
C ASP A 15 -6.62 3.04 19.53
N ASP A 16 -7.31 2.82 20.65
CA ASP A 16 -6.68 2.31 21.86
C ASP A 16 -6.12 0.90 21.68
N GLN A 17 -6.93 -0.02 21.17
CA GLN A 17 -6.50 -1.40 20.94
C GLN A 17 -5.43 -1.49 19.85
N ALA A 18 -5.56 -0.68 18.79
CA ALA A 18 -4.56 -0.62 17.72
C ALA A 18 -3.20 -0.15 18.27
N PHE A 19 -3.18 0.88 19.11
CA PHE A 19 -1.93 1.39 19.67
C PHE A 19 -1.32 0.46 20.73
N ASP A 20 -2.13 -0.24 21.52
CA ASP A 20 -1.64 -1.28 22.43
C ASP A 20 -0.98 -2.43 21.66
N TYR A 21 -1.59 -2.87 20.55
CA TYR A 21 -0.99 -3.85 19.66
C TYR A 21 0.32 -3.34 19.03
N LEU A 22 0.33 -2.11 18.53
CA LEU A 22 1.52 -1.51 17.90
C LEU A 22 2.70 -1.36 18.88
N LYS A 23 2.44 -1.06 20.16
CA LYS A 23 3.48 -1.05 21.21
C LYS A 23 4.10 -2.43 21.39
N GLN A 24 3.27 -3.48 21.43
CA GLN A 24 3.76 -4.86 21.53
C GLN A 24 4.53 -5.27 20.26
N LEU A 25 4.00 -4.96 19.09
CA LEU A 25 4.65 -5.23 17.81
C LEU A 25 6.02 -4.54 17.72
N ASN A 26 6.13 -3.30 18.22
CA ASN A 26 7.36 -2.51 18.16
C ASN A 26 8.57 -3.21 18.82
N ALA A 27 8.33 -4.03 19.81
CA ALA A 27 9.40 -4.82 20.46
C ALA A 27 10.08 -5.78 19.47
N ASN A 28 9.36 -6.26 18.46
CA ASN A 28 9.83 -7.20 17.44
C ASN A 28 10.21 -6.52 16.11
N VAL A 29 10.01 -5.21 15.97
CA VAL A 29 10.38 -4.48 14.76
C VAL A 29 11.87 -4.19 14.79
N SER A 30 12.61 -4.69 13.80
CA SER A 30 14.03 -4.39 13.65
C SER A 30 14.25 -3.00 13.05
N GLN A 31 13.41 -2.59 12.11
CA GLN A 31 13.58 -1.33 11.38
C GLN A 31 12.26 -0.78 10.83
N TYR A 32 12.08 0.53 10.96
CA TYR A 32 11.11 1.31 10.21
C TYR A 32 11.79 1.95 8.99
N THR A 33 11.44 1.47 7.80
CA THR A 33 12.11 1.89 6.56
C THR A 33 11.55 3.21 6.02
N LYS A 34 12.37 3.94 5.26
CA LYS A 34 11.94 5.17 4.57
C LYS A 34 11.22 4.88 3.23
N SER A 35 11.54 3.75 2.61
CA SER A 35 10.98 3.32 1.32
C SER A 35 9.91 2.24 1.54
N GLY A 36 8.77 2.34 0.84
CA GLY A 36 7.67 1.38 0.94
C GLY A 36 8.03 -0.04 0.51
N ILE A 37 8.88 -0.18 -0.51
CA ILE A 37 9.35 -1.49 -1.01
C ILE A 37 10.46 -2.11 -0.16
N ALA A 38 11.15 -1.33 0.69
CA ALA A 38 12.30 -1.84 1.42
C ALA A 38 11.97 -3.04 2.33
N PRO A 39 10.83 -3.13 3.02
CA PRO A 39 10.48 -4.32 3.78
C PRO A 39 10.40 -5.59 2.93
N ALA A 40 9.87 -5.49 1.69
CA ALA A 40 9.81 -6.62 0.77
C ALA A 40 11.22 -7.08 0.36
N ARG A 41 12.10 -6.14 0.04
CA ARG A 41 13.50 -6.44 -0.32
C ARG A 41 14.29 -7.03 0.84
N ASN A 42 14.09 -6.54 2.05
CA ASN A 42 14.76 -7.08 3.24
C ASN A 42 14.32 -8.53 3.51
N ALA A 43 13.02 -8.80 3.40
CA ALA A 43 12.50 -10.17 3.51
C ALA A 43 13.02 -11.08 2.37
N ALA A 44 13.05 -10.58 1.14
CA ALA A 44 13.55 -11.31 -0.03
C ALA A 44 15.02 -11.74 0.12
N ARG A 45 15.83 -10.90 0.79
CA ARG A 45 17.25 -11.19 1.06
C ARG A 45 17.50 -11.95 2.37
N GLY A 46 16.44 -12.27 3.12
CA GLY A 46 16.56 -12.94 4.41
C GLY A 46 17.08 -12.06 5.54
N GLU A 47 17.10 -10.74 5.36
CA GLU A 47 17.50 -9.77 6.40
C GLU A 47 16.47 -9.64 7.50
N THR A 48 15.19 -9.90 7.17
CA THR A 48 14.06 -9.99 8.10
C THR A 48 13.21 -11.21 7.78
N ALA A 49 12.64 -11.86 8.79
CA ALA A 49 11.72 -12.99 8.60
C ALA A 49 10.36 -12.54 8.06
N ILE A 50 9.91 -11.33 8.43
CA ILE A 50 8.62 -10.77 8.05
C ILE A 50 8.82 -9.34 7.58
N GLY A 51 8.17 -8.98 6.48
CA GLY A 51 8.02 -7.62 6.01
C GLY A 51 6.55 -7.19 6.05
N ILE A 52 6.28 -5.95 6.43
CA ILE A 52 4.94 -5.35 6.37
C ILE A 52 4.97 -4.23 5.34
N GLY A 53 4.16 -4.36 4.30
CA GLY A 53 4.11 -3.41 3.18
C GLY A 53 2.97 -3.73 2.21
N PHE A 54 2.99 -3.11 1.05
CA PHE A 54 2.03 -3.42 -0.01
C PHE A 54 2.36 -4.74 -0.68
N LEU A 55 1.38 -5.62 -0.81
CA LEU A 55 1.56 -6.97 -1.34
C LEU A 55 2.10 -7.00 -2.78
N HIS A 56 1.82 -6.00 -3.60
CA HIS A 56 2.36 -5.94 -4.97
C HIS A 56 3.90 -5.80 -5.01
N ASP A 57 4.51 -5.18 -3.98
CA ASP A 57 5.97 -5.10 -3.86
C ASP A 57 6.57 -6.49 -3.60
N TYR A 58 5.89 -7.32 -2.82
CA TYR A 58 6.30 -8.71 -2.55
C TYR A 58 6.08 -9.61 -3.76
N SER A 59 5.01 -9.38 -4.55
CA SER A 59 4.80 -10.08 -5.82
C SER A 59 5.97 -9.87 -6.77
N LEU A 60 6.51 -8.65 -6.82
CA LEU A 60 7.70 -8.33 -7.64
C LEU A 60 8.93 -9.14 -7.18
N GLU A 61 9.23 -9.14 -5.89
CA GLU A 61 10.40 -9.86 -5.36
C GLU A 61 10.25 -11.39 -5.54
N LYS A 62 9.02 -11.91 -5.36
CA LYS A 62 8.72 -13.33 -5.58
C LYS A 62 8.89 -13.72 -7.06
N GLU A 63 8.45 -12.89 -7.99
CA GLU A 63 8.64 -13.11 -9.43
C GLU A 63 10.13 -13.13 -9.80
N GLN A 64 10.97 -12.40 -9.09
CA GLN A 64 12.41 -12.41 -9.25
C GLN A 64 13.10 -13.62 -8.58
N GLY A 65 12.33 -14.54 -8.03
CA GLY A 65 12.81 -15.79 -7.46
C GLY A 65 13.03 -15.77 -5.95
N ALA A 66 12.63 -14.70 -5.24
CA ALA A 66 12.74 -14.69 -3.79
C ALA A 66 11.78 -15.71 -3.15
N PRO A 67 12.21 -16.49 -2.13
CA PRO A 67 11.40 -17.50 -1.48
C PRO A 67 10.41 -16.87 -0.48
N LEU A 68 9.52 -16.04 -0.99
CA LEU A 68 8.55 -15.30 -0.20
C LEU A 68 7.17 -15.95 -0.25
N GLU A 69 6.47 -15.92 0.86
CA GLU A 69 5.04 -16.16 0.92
C GLU A 69 4.30 -14.84 1.17
N LEU A 70 3.27 -14.60 0.35
CA LEU A 70 2.44 -13.40 0.45
C LEU A 70 1.21 -13.73 1.28
N ILE A 71 1.09 -13.06 2.41
CA ILE A 71 0.00 -13.31 3.36
C ILE A 71 -0.88 -12.07 3.44
N SER A 72 -2.16 -12.22 3.11
CA SER A 72 -3.19 -11.25 3.43
C SER A 72 -3.75 -11.56 4.82
N PRO A 73 -3.77 -10.61 5.76
CA PRO A 73 -4.30 -10.86 7.10
C PRO A 73 -5.77 -11.29 7.08
N CYS A 74 -6.12 -12.30 7.89
CA CYS A 74 -7.49 -12.80 7.99
C CYS A 74 -8.44 -11.79 8.66
N GLU A 75 -7.92 -10.86 9.44
CA GLU A 75 -8.66 -9.74 10.03
C GLU A 75 -9.15 -8.76 8.94
N GLY A 76 -8.36 -8.59 7.91
CA GLY A 76 -8.62 -7.71 6.79
C GLY A 76 -7.41 -6.85 6.45
N THR A 77 -7.38 -6.33 5.25
CA THR A 77 -6.32 -5.44 4.77
C THR A 77 -6.87 -4.11 4.31
N GLY A 78 -6.16 -3.03 4.61
CA GLY A 78 -6.38 -1.72 4.00
C GLY A 78 -5.83 -1.67 2.58
N TYR A 79 -6.23 -0.63 1.87
CA TYR A 79 -5.84 -0.42 0.49
C TYR A 79 -5.75 1.07 0.16
N GLU A 80 -5.09 1.37 -0.94
CA GLU A 80 -5.08 2.71 -1.54
C GLU A 80 -5.53 2.61 -3.00
N ILE A 81 -6.20 3.65 -3.47
CA ILE A 81 -6.54 3.80 -4.89
C ILE A 81 -5.67 4.94 -5.42
N GLY A 82 -4.80 4.62 -6.37
CA GLY A 82 -3.98 5.61 -7.05
C GLY A 82 -4.83 6.59 -7.83
N GLY A 83 -4.52 7.87 -7.76
CA GLY A 83 -5.24 8.93 -8.45
C GLY A 83 -4.35 9.69 -9.42
N VAL A 84 -4.95 10.18 -10.51
CA VAL A 84 -4.35 11.13 -11.44
C VAL A 84 -5.20 12.39 -11.49
N SER A 85 -4.58 13.57 -11.53
CA SER A 85 -5.29 14.83 -11.59
C SER A 85 -4.59 15.83 -12.52
N ILE A 86 -5.36 16.75 -13.05
CA ILE A 86 -4.84 17.85 -13.88
C ILE A 86 -4.75 19.11 -12.99
N LEU A 87 -3.57 19.73 -12.99
CA LEU A 87 -3.36 20.96 -12.23
C LEU A 87 -4.22 22.10 -12.78
N LYS A 88 -4.82 22.90 -11.90
CA LYS A 88 -5.52 24.11 -12.29
C LYS A 88 -4.55 25.06 -13.01
N GLY A 89 -4.93 25.52 -14.20
CA GLY A 89 -4.08 26.39 -15.02
C GLY A 89 -2.98 25.66 -15.78
N ALA A 90 -3.11 24.34 -15.99
CA ALA A 90 -2.19 23.59 -16.84
C ALA A 90 -2.04 24.25 -18.21
N ARG A 91 -0.80 24.51 -18.67
CA ARG A 91 -0.51 25.22 -19.93
C ARG A 91 -0.96 24.43 -21.15
N ASN A 92 -0.91 23.12 -21.11
CA ASN A 92 -1.28 22.19 -22.18
C ASN A 92 -2.49 21.36 -21.75
N LEU A 93 -3.61 22.01 -21.45
CA LEU A 93 -4.78 21.37 -20.85
C LEU A 93 -5.33 20.22 -21.71
N ASP A 94 -5.41 20.42 -23.04
CA ASP A 94 -5.97 19.39 -23.91
C ASP A 94 -5.07 18.15 -23.99
N ASN A 95 -3.76 18.33 -24.05
CA ASN A 95 -2.82 17.22 -23.97
C ASN A 95 -2.86 16.52 -22.58
N ALA A 96 -3.07 17.29 -21.51
CA ALA A 96 -3.22 16.71 -20.18
C ALA A 96 -4.48 15.84 -20.06
N LYS A 97 -5.59 16.25 -20.67
CA LYS A 97 -6.82 15.46 -20.76
C LYS A 97 -6.60 14.16 -21.55
N LEU A 98 -5.99 14.27 -22.74
CA LEU A 98 -5.63 13.09 -23.55
C LEU A 98 -4.74 12.11 -22.77
N PHE A 99 -3.79 12.61 -22.00
CA PHE A 99 -2.95 11.78 -21.15
C PHE A 99 -3.75 11.08 -20.04
N VAL A 100 -4.67 11.78 -19.38
CA VAL A 100 -5.52 11.18 -18.35
C VAL A 100 -6.41 10.10 -18.95
N ASP A 101 -7.04 10.36 -20.10
CA ASP A 101 -7.88 9.38 -20.80
C ASP A 101 -7.05 8.14 -21.20
N TRP A 102 -5.84 8.37 -21.70
CA TRP A 102 -4.94 7.28 -22.06
C TRP A 102 -4.48 6.46 -20.86
N VAL A 103 -4.06 7.09 -19.75
CA VAL A 103 -3.55 6.37 -18.57
C VAL A 103 -4.64 5.55 -17.87
N LEU A 104 -5.90 5.91 -18.07
CA LEU A 104 -7.05 5.15 -17.59
C LEU A 104 -7.49 4.04 -18.56
N SER A 105 -6.93 3.98 -19.74
CA SER A 105 -7.26 2.95 -20.74
C SER A 105 -6.74 1.57 -20.33
N LYS A 106 -7.35 0.54 -20.92
CA LYS A 106 -6.90 -0.85 -20.78
C LYS A 106 -5.43 -1.00 -21.14
N GLU A 107 -5.04 -0.48 -22.30
CA GLU A 107 -3.69 -0.60 -22.85
C GLU A 107 -2.65 0.00 -21.92
N ALA A 108 -2.89 1.20 -21.39
CA ALA A 108 -1.96 1.88 -20.51
C ALA A 108 -1.81 1.17 -19.17
N GLN A 109 -2.91 0.71 -18.58
CA GLN A 109 -2.86 -0.02 -17.31
C GLN A 109 -2.16 -1.37 -17.43
N GLU A 110 -2.36 -2.07 -18.54
CA GLU A 110 -1.66 -3.32 -18.82
C GLU A 110 -0.14 -3.12 -19.04
N LEU A 111 0.30 -1.97 -19.57
CA LEU A 111 1.72 -1.66 -19.70
C LEU A 111 2.45 -1.66 -18.35
N ALA A 112 1.76 -1.31 -17.26
CA ALA A 112 2.36 -1.27 -15.93
C ALA A 112 2.99 -2.61 -15.55
N TRP A 113 2.31 -3.73 -15.80
CA TRP A 113 2.86 -5.04 -15.51
C TRP A 113 3.60 -5.67 -16.70
N LYS A 114 3.10 -5.51 -17.93
CA LYS A 114 3.73 -6.08 -19.15
C LYS A 114 5.14 -5.55 -19.40
N LYS A 115 5.40 -4.29 -19.05
CA LYS A 115 6.69 -3.61 -19.28
C LYS A 115 7.33 -3.09 -18.01
N GLY A 116 6.52 -2.63 -17.04
CA GLY A 116 7.00 -1.96 -15.82
C GLY A 116 7.17 -2.88 -14.62
N LYS A 117 6.80 -4.17 -14.72
CA LYS A 117 6.84 -5.14 -13.61
C LYS A 117 6.11 -4.64 -12.35
N SER A 118 5.05 -3.87 -12.53
CA SER A 118 4.18 -3.38 -11.45
C SER A 118 2.96 -4.30 -11.33
N TYR A 119 2.83 -4.98 -10.22
CA TYR A 119 1.80 -6.01 -10.00
C TYR A 119 0.62 -5.51 -9.16
N GLN A 120 0.34 -4.20 -9.22
CA GLN A 120 -0.83 -3.60 -8.60
C GLN A 120 -2.12 -4.13 -9.25
N ILE A 121 -3.19 -4.19 -8.46
CA ILE A 121 -4.51 -4.50 -8.98
C ILE A 121 -4.98 -3.32 -9.84
N LEU A 122 -5.40 -3.62 -11.08
CA LEU A 122 -5.79 -2.61 -12.04
C LEU A 122 -7.21 -2.11 -11.74
N THR A 123 -7.44 -0.80 -11.91
CA THR A 123 -8.75 -0.19 -11.71
C THR A 123 -9.66 -0.26 -12.93
N ASN A 124 -9.09 -0.41 -14.14
CA ASN A 124 -9.86 -0.65 -15.35
C ASN A 124 -10.30 -2.12 -15.41
N THR A 125 -11.59 -2.37 -15.25
CA THR A 125 -12.15 -3.73 -15.19
C THR A 125 -12.07 -4.50 -16.52
N SER A 126 -11.79 -3.81 -17.63
CA SER A 126 -11.56 -4.45 -18.94
C SER A 126 -10.09 -4.83 -19.17
N ALA A 127 -9.18 -4.34 -18.30
CA ALA A 127 -7.76 -4.64 -18.41
C ALA A 127 -7.44 -6.04 -17.89
N GLU A 128 -6.49 -6.69 -18.55
CA GLU A 128 -5.96 -7.99 -18.16
C GLU A 128 -4.97 -7.83 -17.02
N THR A 129 -5.19 -8.52 -15.90
CA THR A 129 -4.27 -8.51 -14.76
C THR A 129 -3.12 -9.47 -14.99
N SER A 130 -1.95 -9.14 -14.40
CA SER A 130 -0.82 -10.07 -14.40
C SER A 130 -1.15 -11.36 -13.64
N PRO A 131 -0.68 -12.53 -14.12
CA PRO A 131 -0.74 -13.78 -13.34
C PRO A 131 -0.06 -13.68 -11.97
N ASN A 132 0.90 -12.76 -11.82
CA ASN A 132 1.65 -12.51 -10.59
C ASN A 132 0.98 -11.48 -9.68
N SER A 133 -0.10 -10.83 -10.12
CA SER A 133 -0.89 -9.93 -9.28
C SER A 133 -1.83 -10.73 -8.38
N LEU A 134 -2.04 -10.21 -7.18
CA LEU A 134 -3.09 -10.74 -6.31
C LEU A 134 -4.46 -10.51 -6.94
N LYS A 135 -5.36 -11.43 -6.74
CA LYS A 135 -6.76 -11.28 -7.15
C LYS A 135 -7.52 -10.57 -6.05
N LEU A 136 -8.35 -9.62 -6.45
CA LEU A 136 -9.16 -8.85 -5.49
C LEU A 136 -10.06 -9.76 -4.65
N ASP A 137 -10.62 -10.80 -5.27
CA ASP A 137 -11.53 -11.75 -4.63
C ASP A 137 -10.86 -12.62 -3.56
N ASP A 138 -9.53 -12.74 -3.59
CA ASP A 138 -8.73 -13.48 -2.60
C ASP A 138 -8.38 -12.61 -1.38
N LEU A 139 -8.74 -11.32 -1.39
CA LEU A 139 -8.42 -10.37 -0.35
C LEU A 139 -9.64 -9.99 0.50
N LYS A 140 -9.49 -10.01 1.80
CA LYS A 140 -10.48 -9.44 2.72
C LYS A 140 -10.18 -7.95 2.90
N LEU A 141 -10.77 -7.11 2.06
CA LEU A 141 -10.63 -5.66 2.21
C LEU A 141 -11.48 -5.17 3.37
N ILE A 142 -10.93 -4.25 4.18
CA ILE A 142 -11.74 -3.52 5.16
C ILE A 142 -12.59 -2.47 4.44
N ASN A 143 -13.70 -2.05 5.06
CA ASN A 143 -14.44 -0.88 4.61
C ASN A 143 -13.66 0.38 4.98
N TYR A 144 -12.65 0.73 4.15
CA TYR A 144 -11.72 1.81 4.43
C TYR A 144 -12.40 3.18 4.29
N ASP A 145 -12.52 3.92 5.39
CA ASP A 145 -13.06 5.28 5.42
C ASP A 145 -12.04 6.28 4.85
N MET A 146 -12.09 6.45 3.53
CA MET A 146 -11.19 7.35 2.79
C MET A 146 -11.36 8.81 3.20
N ASP A 147 -12.57 9.25 3.53
CA ASP A 147 -12.86 10.64 3.89
C ASP A 147 -12.24 10.98 5.24
N LYS A 148 -12.48 10.17 6.25
CA LYS A 148 -11.92 10.36 7.58
C LYS A 148 -10.41 10.23 7.59
N TYR A 149 -9.88 9.10 7.12
CA TYR A 149 -8.45 8.78 7.21
C TYR A 149 -7.61 9.42 6.09
N GLY A 150 -8.23 9.94 5.04
CA GLY A 150 -7.62 10.80 4.04
C GLY A 150 -7.44 12.25 4.51
N SER A 151 -8.13 12.67 5.58
CA SER A 151 -8.03 14.03 6.08
C SER A 151 -6.65 14.32 6.69
N THR A 152 -6.19 15.57 6.50
CA THR A 152 -4.89 16.02 7.01
C THR A 152 -4.81 15.94 8.54
N ASP A 153 -5.90 16.26 9.23
CA ASP A 153 -5.91 16.34 10.69
C ASP A 153 -5.85 14.97 11.34
N VAL A 154 -6.65 14.00 10.85
CA VAL A 154 -6.61 12.61 11.32
C VAL A 154 -5.24 11.99 11.02
N ARG A 155 -4.71 12.24 9.82
CA ARG A 155 -3.37 11.75 9.45
C ARG A 155 -2.29 12.27 10.39
N LYS A 156 -2.27 13.57 10.68
CA LYS A 156 -1.31 14.19 11.61
C LYS A 156 -1.47 13.64 13.03
N ALA A 157 -2.71 13.53 13.51
CA ALA A 157 -3.00 13.03 14.85
C ALA A 157 -2.49 11.60 15.04
N LEU A 158 -2.82 10.68 14.13
CA LEU A 158 -2.37 9.30 14.19
C LEU A 158 -0.84 9.15 14.07
N ILE A 159 -0.21 9.90 13.17
CA ILE A 159 1.25 9.87 13.02
C ILE A 159 1.93 10.39 14.28
N ASN A 160 1.47 11.51 14.84
CA ASN A 160 2.03 12.08 16.06
C ASN A 160 1.88 11.12 17.25
N LYS A 161 0.69 10.53 17.41
CA LYS A 161 0.44 9.50 18.44
C LYS A 161 1.39 8.32 18.26
N TRP A 162 1.55 7.82 17.03
CA TRP A 162 2.48 6.72 16.77
C TRP A 162 3.94 7.07 17.09
N VAL A 163 4.38 8.28 16.71
CA VAL A 163 5.74 8.73 17.03
C VAL A 163 5.96 8.80 18.54
N SER A 164 5.01 9.40 19.29
CA SER A 164 5.16 9.62 20.74
C SER A 164 4.99 8.34 21.57
N GLU A 165 4.06 7.45 21.20
CA GLU A 165 3.70 6.31 22.04
C GLU A 165 4.35 4.99 21.63
N VAL A 166 4.72 4.85 20.34
CA VAL A 166 5.25 3.59 19.80
C VAL A 166 6.72 3.72 19.43
N LYS A 167 7.05 4.70 18.56
CA LYS A 167 8.41 4.80 18.01
C LYS A 167 9.44 5.29 19.00
N MET A 168 9.09 6.25 19.86
CA MET A 168 10.04 6.84 20.83
C MET A 168 10.41 5.90 21.99
N GLY A 169 9.81 4.73 22.06
CA GLY A 169 10.19 3.68 23.00
C GLY A 169 11.40 2.84 22.57
N LYS A 170 12.06 3.22 21.45
CA LYS A 170 13.28 2.59 20.92
C LYS A 170 14.40 3.57 20.82
#